data_8cf672dbc8b2e5796e3dbdd78c8c01f0
#
_entry.id   8cf672dbc8b2e5796e3dbdd78c8c01f0
#
_cell.length_a   1.000
_cell.length_b   1.000
_cell.length_c   1.000
_cell.angle_alpha   90.00
_cell.angle_beta   90.00
_cell.angle_gamma   90.00
#
_symmetry.space_group_name_H-M   'P 1'
#
loop_
_entity.id
_entity.type
_entity.pdbx_description
1 polymer ?
#
loop_
_entity_poly.entity_id
_entity_poly.type
_entity_poly.pdbx_seq_one_letter_code
_entity_poly.pdbx_strand_id
1 'polypeptide(L)'
;MKTTLSERDGNTVKLAVEVSSEELREAFDSRLRQLAREVRLPGFRPGKAPVAMVRQRLGDETILIDAVDESMSGWLVDAMAELGLEAVDRPDIDLDDEIPALDRPLGFKATVTVMPDVILG
;
A
#
# COMPACT_ATOMS: atom_id res chain seq x y z
N MET A 1 -11.29 2.06 -0.56
CA MET A 1 -10.42 1.81 -1.73
C MET A 1 -11.28 1.60 -2.96
N LYS A 2 -10.95 2.27 -4.03
CA LYS A 2 -11.67 2.09 -5.31
C LYS A 2 -10.77 1.34 -6.26
N THR A 3 -11.29 0.29 -6.86
CA THR A 3 -10.54 -0.54 -7.80
C THR A 3 -11.25 -0.58 -9.14
N THR A 4 -10.53 -0.29 -10.20
CA THR A 4 -11.09 -0.29 -11.54
C THR A 4 -10.20 -1.12 -12.46
N LEU A 5 -10.82 -1.94 -13.31
CA LEU A 5 -10.09 -2.65 -14.33
C LEU A 5 -9.84 -1.64 -15.45
N SER A 6 -8.59 -1.26 -15.63
CA SER A 6 -8.23 -0.23 -16.59
C SER A 6 -8.07 -0.80 -18.00
N GLU A 7 -7.41 -1.93 -18.13
CA GLU A 7 -7.15 -2.52 -19.43
C GLU A 7 -6.92 -4.01 -19.29
N ARG A 8 -7.28 -4.78 -20.27
CA ARG A 8 -6.99 -6.21 -20.31
C ARG A 8 -6.51 -6.61 -21.70
N ASP A 9 -5.36 -7.27 -21.76
CA ASP A 9 -4.80 -7.74 -23.01
C ASP A 9 -4.34 -9.17 -22.80
N GLY A 10 -5.15 -10.12 -23.24
CA GLY A 10 -4.88 -11.55 -23.01
C GLY A 10 -4.89 -11.88 -21.53
N ASN A 11 -3.76 -12.37 -21.04
CA ASN A 11 -3.60 -12.73 -19.63
C ASN A 11 -3.01 -11.58 -18.79
N THR A 12 -2.78 -10.43 -19.41
CA THR A 12 -2.25 -9.26 -18.71
C THR A 12 -3.38 -8.28 -18.42
N VAL A 13 -3.51 -7.89 -17.18
CA VAL A 13 -4.57 -7.00 -16.71
C VAL A 13 -3.96 -5.80 -16.05
N LYS A 14 -4.44 -4.61 -16.39
CA LYS A 14 -4.06 -3.38 -15.73
C LYS A 14 -5.18 -2.91 -14.82
N LEU A 15 -4.84 -2.68 -13.56
CA LEU A 15 -5.77 -2.20 -12.56
C LEU A 15 -5.41 -0.79 -12.17
N ALA A 16 -6.42 0.03 -11.96
CA ALA A 16 -6.24 1.34 -11.33
C ALA A 16 -6.86 1.27 -9.94
N VAL A 17 -6.07 1.58 -8.93
CA VAL A 17 -6.51 1.53 -7.54
C VAL A 17 -6.35 2.90 -6.91
N GLU A 18 -7.38 3.34 -6.20
CA GLU A 18 -7.34 4.58 -5.44
C GLU A 18 -7.55 4.26 -3.97
N VAL A 19 -6.56 4.60 -3.16
CA VAL A 19 -6.61 4.44 -1.71
C VAL A 19 -6.98 5.80 -1.12
N SER A 20 -8.04 5.85 -0.32
CA SER A 20 -8.51 7.11 0.25
C SER A 20 -7.52 7.67 1.26
N SER A 21 -7.62 8.97 1.53
CA SER A 21 -6.79 9.61 2.55
C SER A 21 -7.01 8.99 3.94
N GLU A 22 -8.22 8.53 4.23
CA GLU A 22 -8.52 7.84 5.49
C GLU A 22 -7.79 6.51 5.59
N GLU A 23 -7.78 5.74 4.51
CA GLU A 23 -7.04 4.48 4.45
C GLU A 23 -5.54 4.70 4.56
N LEU A 24 -5.03 5.78 3.96
CA LEU A 24 -3.62 6.15 4.09
C LEU A 24 -3.28 6.50 5.54
N ARG A 25 -4.15 7.21 6.24
CA ARG A 25 -3.94 7.55 7.65
C ARG A 25 -3.94 6.30 8.52
N GLU A 26 -4.81 5.36 8.26
CA GLU A 26 -4.83 4.09 8.99
C GLU A 26 -3.52 3.33 8.79
N ALA A 27 -3.03 3.26 7.55
CA ALA A 27 -1.76 2.63 7.24
C ALA A 27 -0.59 3.35 7.93
N PHE A 28 -0.61 4.68 7.89
CA PHE A 28 0.39 5.52 8.56
C PHE A 28 0.40 5.26 10.06
N ASP A 29 -0.75 5.32 10.70
CA ASP A 29 -0.86 5.13 12.15
C ASP A 29 -0.43 3.73 12.57
N SER A 30 -0.82 2.74 11.80
CA SER A 30 -0.44 1.35 12.06
C SER A 30 1.08 1.16 11.95
N ARG A 31 1.67 1.72 10.90
CA ARG A 31 3.12 1.62 10.70
C ARG A 31 3.89 2.40 11.77
N LEU A 32 3.40 3.57 12.14
CA LEU A 32 4.00 4.37 13.20
C LEU A 32 4.02 3.61 14.52
N ARG A 33 2.93 2.93 14.87
CA ARG A 33 2.87 2.11 16.08
C ARG A 33 3.87 0.95 16.03
N GLN A 34 4.01 0.32 14.86
CA GLN A 34 5.00 -0.76 14.69
C GLN A 34 6.43 -0.22 14.85
N LEU A 35 6.73 0.91 14.22
CA LEU A 35 8.05 1.52 14.32
C LEU A 35 8.35 1.95 15.75
N ALA A 36 7.35 2.44 16.48
CA ALA A 36 7.54 2.84 17.88
C ALA A 36 7.93 1.66 18.77
N ARG A 37 7.54 0.45 18.41
CA ARG A 37 7.92 -0.76 19.15
C ARG A 37 9.34 -1.21 18.84
N GLU A 38 9.84 -0.89 17.65
CA GLU A 38 11.11 -1.38 17.16
C GLU A 38 12.24 -0.37 17.29
N VAL A 39 11.93 0.92 17.22
CA VAL A 39 12.93 1.96 17.18
C VAL A 39 13.53 2.20 18.56
N ARG A 40 14.84 2.34 18.59
CA ARG A 40 15.56 2.71 19.82
C ARG A 40 15.94 4.17 19.71
N LEU A 41 15.38 5.01 20.56
CA LEU A 41 15.74 6.41 20.66
C LEU A 41 16.61 6.66 21.88
N PRO A 42 17.55 7.62 21.82
CA PRO A 42 18.38 7.97 22.97
C PRO A 42 17.52 8.35 24.18
N GLY A 43 17.86 7.81 25.33
CA GLY A 43 17.11 8.10 26.56
C GLY A 43 15.91 7.20 26.81
N PHE A 44 15.57 6.31 25.87
CA PHE A 44 14.44 5.40 26.04
C PHE A 44 14.86 3.95 25.79
N ARG A 45 14.20 3.04 26.46
CA ARG A 45 14.37 1.61 26.16
C ARG A 45 13.69 1.31 24.83
N PRO A 46 14.14 0.26 24.11
CA PRO A 46 13.50 -0.13 22.87
C PRO A 46 11.99 -0.33 23.07
N GLY A 47 11.19 0.27 22.22
CA GLY A 47 9.74 0.18 22.30
C GLY A 47 9.07 1.05 23.35
N LYS A 48 9.82 1.84 24.11
CA LYS A 48 9.29 2.69 25.17
C LYS A 48 9.25 4.17 24.83
N ALA A 49 9.80 4.59 23.70
CA ALA A 49 9.71 5.97 23.27
C ALA A 49 8.25 6.34 22.93
N PRO A 50 7.78 7.52 23.33
CA PRO A 50 6.43 7.96 22.95
C PRO A 50 6.28 8.00 21.43
N VAL A 51 5.12 7.62 20.94
CA VAL A 51 4.82 7.58 19.50
C VAL A 51 5.08 8.96 18.85
N ALA A 52 4.70 10.03 19.53
CA ALA A 52 4.90 11.39 19.03
C ALA A 52 6.39 11.71 18.82
N MET A 53 7.27 11.21 19.67
CA MET A 53 8.70 11.41 19.51
C MET A 53 9.27 10.60 18.35
N VAL A 54 8.78 9.38 18.17
CA VAL A 54 9.17 8.54 17.04
C VAL A 54 8.76 9.22 15.73
N ARG A 55 7.54 9.73 15.67
CA ARG A 55 7.03 10.46 14.52
C ARG A 55 7.88 11.68 14.18
N GLN A 56 8.21 12.47 15.20
CA GLN A 56 9.02 13.66 15.03
C GLN A 56 10.43 13.30 14.54
N ARG A 57 11.00 12.24 15.08
CA ARG A 57 12.36 11.82 14.73
C ARG A 57 12.47 11.29 13.30
N LEU A 58 11.51 10.49 12.87
CA LEU A 58 11.52 9.89 11.55
C LEU A 58 10.96 10.81 10.45
N GLY A 59 10.00 11.64 10.81
CA GLY A 59 9.30 12.52 9.87
C GLY A 59 8.12 11.84 9.19
N ASP A 60 7.07 12.61 8.95
CA ASP A 60 5.82 12.09 8.39
C ASP A 60 6.00 11.51 6.99
N GLU A 61 6.81 12.14 6.16
CA GLU A 61 7.05 11.68 4.79
C GLU A 61 7.69 10.30 4.78
N THR A 62 8.72 10.10 5.60
CA THR A 62 9.42 8.81 5.70
C THR A 62 8.49 7.71 6.19
N ILE A 63 7.70 8.02 7.23
CA ILE A 63 6.76 7.05 7.79
C ILE A 63 5.67 6.70 6.77
N LEU A 64 5.17 7.69 6.04
CA LEU A 64 4.12 7.47 5.06
C LEU A 64 4.62 6.63 3.87
N ILE A 65 5.81 6.92 3.36
CA ILE A 65 6.41 6.13 2.29
C ILE A 65 6.58 4.67 2.74
N ASP A 66 7.06 4.46 3.95
CA ASP A 66 7.24 3.14 4.52
C ASP A 66 5.87 2.44 4.74
N ALA A 67 4.86 3.17 5.19
CA ALA A 67 3.51 2.64 5.38
C ALA A 67 2.88 2.21 4.06
N VAL A 68 3.05 3.00 3.00
CA VAL A 68 2.56 2.67 1.66
C VAL A 68 3.25 1.41 1.15
N ASP A 69 4.56 1.34 1.30
CA ASP A 69 5.35 0.19 0.85
C ASP A 69 4.90 -1.09 1.56
N GLU A 70 4.72 -1.03 2.87
CA GLU A 70 4.26 -2.17 3.67
C GLU A 70 2.83 -2.58 3.36
N SER A 71 1.97 -1.63 3.03
CA SER A 71 0.55 -1.89 2.79
C SER A 71 0.23 -2.28 1.35
N MET A 72 1.14 -2.02 0.43
CA MET A 72 0.89 -2.19 -1.01
C MET A 72 0.45 -3.60 -1.37
N SER A 73 1.11 -4.62 -0.84
CA SER A 73 0.77 -6.02 -1.11
C SER A 73 -0.66 -6.34 -0.67
N GLY A 74 -1.06 -5.88 0.50
CA GLY A 74 -2.41 -6.08 1.02
C GLY A 74 -3.47 -5.37 0.19
N TRP A 75 -3.20 -4.13 -0.19
CA TRP A 75 -4.12 -3.37 -1.04
C TRP A 75 -4.29 -4.03 -2.41
N LEU A 76 -3.20 -4.53 -2.98
CA LEU A 76 -3.26 -5.21 -4.26
C LEU A 76 -4.03 -6.54 -4.17
N VAL A 77 -3.80 -7.31 -3.12
CA VAL A 77 -4.55 -8.56 -2.88
C VAL A 77 -6.04 -8.26 -2.76
N ASP A 78 -6.40 -7.23 -2.00
CA ASP A 78 -7.79 -6.83 -1.82
C ASP A 78 -8.41 -6.36 -3.15
N ALA A 79 -7.66 -5.58 -3.92
CA ALA A 79 -8.12 -5.10 -5.23
C ALA A 79 -8.35 -6.26 -6.20
N MET A 80 -7.45 -7.21 -6.23
CA MET A 80 -7.59 -8.39 -7.10
C MET A 80 -8.74 -9.27 -6.66
N ALA A 81 -8.92 -9.45 -5.36
CA ALA A 81 -10.04 -10.22 -4.83
C ALA A 81 -11.38 -9.58 -5.19
N GLU A 82 -11.45 -8.26 -5.16
CA GLU A 82 -12.65 -7.51 -5.55
C GLU A 82 -13.02 -7.75 -7.01
N LEU A 83 -12.03 -7.89 -7.88
CA LEU A 83 -12.23 -8.17 -9.29
C LEU A 83 -12.25 -9.66 -9.64
N GLY A 84 -12.08 -10.54 -8.66
CA GLY A 84 -12.06 -11.98 -8.87
C GLY A 84 -10.84 -12.49 -9.63
N LEU A 85 -9.69 -11.81 -9.46
CA LEU A 85 -8.47 -12.15 -10.18
C LEU A 85 -7.45 -12.84 -9.29
N GLU A 86 -6.65 -13.73 -9.88
CA GLU A 86 -5.53 -14.35 -9.21
C GLU A 86 -4.27 -14.12 -10.05
N ALA A 87 -3.26 -13.52 -9.46
CA ALA A 87 -2.00 -13.28 -10.13
C ALA A 87 -1.16 -14.56 -10.17
N VAL A 88 -0.52 -14.83 -11.31
CA VAL A 88 0.39 -15.97 -11.45
C VAL A 88 1.84 -15.53 -11.38
N ASP A 89 2.08 -14.23 -11.33
CA ASP A 89 3.43 -13.67 -11.28
C ASP A 89 3.40 -12.38 -10.45
N ARG A 90 4.57 -11.83 -10.16
CA ARG A 90 4.65 -10.58 -9.42
C ARG A 90 4.06 -9.45 -10.23
N PRO A 91 3.18 -8.64 -9.62
CA PRO A 91 2.64 -7.50 -10.33
C PRO A 91 3.66 -6.36 -10.41
N ASP A 92 3.58 -5.59 -11.49
CA ASP A 92 4.32 -4.35 -11.61
C ASP A 92 3.43 -3.22 -11.13
N ILE A 93 3.94 -2.42 -10.21
CA ILE A 93 3.17 -1.35 -9.59
C ILE A 93 3.78 -0.01 -9.92
N ASP A 94 2.94 0.91 -10.44
CA ASP A 94 3.33 2.28 -10.69
C ASP A 94 2.46 3.21 -9.87
N LEU A 95 3.09 4.06 -9.06
CA LEU A 95 2.36 5.07 -8.31
C LEU A 95 2.05 6.26 -9.23
N ASP A 96 0.86 6.79 -9.14
CA ASP A 96 0.47 7.96 -9.93
C ASP A 96 1.21 9.21 -9.46
N ASP A 97 1.45 9.29 -8.14
CA ASP A 97 2.21 10.38 -7.55
C ASP A 97 3.53 9.84 -7.00
N GLU A 98 4.61 10.54 -7.20
CA GLU A 98 5.91 10.12 -6.69
C GLU A 98 5.96 10.13 -5.17
N ILE A 99 5.31 11.09 -4.54
CA ILE A 99 5.32 11.25 -3.09
C ILE A 99 3.89 11.18 -2.56
N PRO A 100 3.56 10.16 -1.77
CA PRO A 100 2.24 10.11 -1.16
C PRO A 100 2.09 11.20 -0.10
N ALA A 101 0.86 11.65 0.12
CA ALA A 101 0.53 12.65 1.13
C ALA A 101 -0.72 12.26 1.89
N LEU A 102 -0.76 12.59 3.19
CA LEU A 102 -1.90 12.24 4.04
C LEU A 102 -3.17 13.03 3.73
N ASP A 103 -3.05 14.13 3.03
CA ASP A 103 -4.17 15.02 2.75
C ASP A 103 -4.87 14.74 1.42
N ARG A 104 -4.48 13.73 0.74
CA ARG A 104 -5.08 13.37 -0.57
C ARG A 104 -5.06 11.85 -0.80
N PRO A 105 -5.95 11.34 -1.65
CA PRO A 105 -5.92 9.92 -2.01
C PRO A 105 -4.63 9.56 -2.74
N LEU A 106 -4.24 8.30 -2.64
CA LEU A 106 -3.11 7.77 -3.39
C LEU A 106 -3.65 6.90 -4.52
N GLY A 107 -3.27 7.23 -5.74
CA GLY A 107 -3.57 6.40 -6.89
C GLY A 107 -2.37 5.56 -7.29
N PHE A 108 -2.59 4.33 -7.67
CA PHE A 108 -1.55 3.50 -8.28
C PHE A 108 -2.15 2.59 -9.34
N LYS A 109 -1.30 2.15 -10.24
CA LYS A 109 -1.68 1.20 -11.28
C LYS A 109 -0.87 -0.05 -11.09
N ALA A 110 -1.51 -1.18 -11.26
CA ALA A 110 -0.84 -2.47 -11.17
C ALA A 110 -1.06 -3.23 -12.48
N THR A 111 0.02 -3.77 -13.01
CA THR A 111 -0.05 -4.67 -14.17
C THR A 111 0.20 -6.05 -13.67
N VAL A 112 -0.81 -6.92 -13.81
CA VAL A 112 -0.73 -8.28 -13.29
C VAL A 112 -0.95 -9.28 -14.43
N THR A 113 -0.26 -10.40 -14.36
CA THR A 113 -0.52 -11.55 -15.23
C THR A 113 -1.44 -12.49 -14.47
N VAL A 114 -2.56 -12.83 -15.06
CA VAL A 114 -3.56 -13.69 -14.42
C VAL A 114 -3.64 -15.02 -15.13
N MET A 115 -4.20 -16.01 -14.44
CA MET A 115 -4.43 -17.30 -15.08
C MET A 115 -5.43 -17.14 -16.22
N PRO A 116 -5.25 -17.86 -17.32
CA PRO A 116 -6.23 -17.85 -18.39
C PRO A 116 -7.58 -18.28 -17.83
N ASP A 117 -8.61 -17.55 -18.29
CA ASP A 117 -9.94 -17.88 -17.88
C ASP A 117 -10.34 -19.15 -18.55
N VAL A 118 -10.22 -20.23 -17.91
CA VAL A 118 -10.48 -21.48 -18.46
C VAL A 118 -11.82 -21.81 -18.33
N ILE A 119 -12.62 -21.03 -18.47
CA ILE A 119 -13.83 -21.35 -18.29
C ILE A 119 -14.28 -22.14 -19.15
N LEU A 120 -14.52 -22.89 -18.93
CA LEU A 120 -15.04 -23.59 -19.34
C LEU A 120 -16.08 -23.34 -19.89
N GLY A 121 -16.08 -23.06 -20.32
CA GLY A 121 -17.16 -22.74 -21.00
C GLY A 121 -17.96 -22.55 -21.16
#